data_5c3b0c3e6082016a3797f83394bed18a
#
_entry.id   5c3b0c3e6082016a3797f83394bed18a
#
_cell.length_a   1.000
_cell.length_b   1.000
_cell.length_c   1.000
_cell.angle_alpha   90.00
_cell.angle_beta   90.00
_cell.angle_gamma   90.00
#
_symmetry.space_group_name_H-M   'P 1'
#
loop_
_entity.id
_entity.type
_entity.pdbx_description
1 polymer ?
#
loop_
_entity_poly.entity_id
_entity_poly.type
_entity_poly.pdbx_seq_one_letter_code
_entity_poly.pdbx_strand_id
1 'polypeptide(L)'
;MAKKKTEEKEIRHAGDPNVMGLRGAVVEQPITATLDENYMPYAMSVIVSRAIPEIDGFKPSHRKLLYTMYKMGLLTGSRTKSANIVGQTMRLNPHGDQAIYETMVRLAKGNESLLHPFVDSKGNFGKVYSRDMAYAASRYTEAKLAPICAELFHDLDCDAVDFVDNYDNTTKEPALLPTTYPNVLVSANQGIAVGMASQICGFNLGEVCDTAIAYLKNPAHDIASTLLAPDFPTGGQIICDGDDLRAIYSTGRGGLKVRARWRYDKKENVVEVYEIPYSTTIEAILDKVAELVKAGKVKEIADMRDETDLSGLKLAIDLKRGVDPDKLMAKLYRLTPLQDTVSCNFNILIAGMPRVLGVGGILEEWTAWRTDCVKRRVYFILNKKKEKLHLLQGLKRILLDIDRAIRIIRETEEEAEVIPNLMIGFGIDQVQAEYVAEIKLRNINKEYILKRVAETSALQDEIEDLEDTLAKPGRIRKIIINELEDVKKKYAVPRRTEIVYSHEMPEEP
;
A
#
# COMPACT_ATOMS: atom_id res chain seq x y z
N MET A 1 36.62 36.40 0.75
CA MET A 1 35.17 36.68 0.85
C MET A 1 34.82 37.80 -0.12
N ALA A 2 34.39 37.46 -1.31
CA ALA A 2 33.99 38.44 -2.31
C ALA A 2 32.46 38.60 -2.24
N LYS A 3 31.99 39.76 -1.82
CA LYS A 3 30.60 40.18 -1.91
C LYS A 3 30.21 40.27 -3.39
N LYS A 4 29.37 39.40 -3.88
CA LYS A 4 28.69 39.58 -5.15
C LYS A 4 27.83 40.84 -5.04
N LYS A 5 28.17 41.86 -5.80
CA LYS A 5 27.30 43.00 -6.07
C LYS A 5 26.08 42.47 -6.82
N THR A 6 24.93 42.57 -6.20
CA THR A 6 23.64 42.44 -6.89
C THR A 6 23.51 43.65 -7.79
N GLU A 7 23.56 43.45 -9.10
CA GLU A 7 23.21 44.50 -10.06
C GLU A 7 21.71 44.76 -9.89
N GLU A 8 21.35 45.98 -9.48
CA GLU A 8 20.01 46.50 -9.54
C GLU A 8 19.60 46.56 -11.03
N LYS A 9 18.74 45.62 -11.44
CA LYS A 9 18.13 45.67 -12.76
C LYS A 9 17.10 46.79 -12.81
N GLU A 10 17.22 47.63 -13.85
CA GLU A 10 16.27 48.71 -14.13
C GLU A 10 14.82 48.19 -14.09
N ILE A 11 14.02 48.81 -13.24
CA ILE A 11 12.59 48.54 -13.12
C ILE A 11 11.91 49.31 -14.27
N ARG A 12 11.42 48.58 -15.27
CA ARG A 12 10.56 49.17 -16.31
C ARG A 12 9.12 49.16 -15.81
N HIS A 13 8.51 50.34 -15.76
CA HIS A 13 7.07 50.44 -15.48
C HIS A 13 6.29 49.98 -16.71
N ALA A 14 5.42 49.00 -16.52
CA ALA A 14 4.52 48.50 -17.56
C ALA A 14 3.52 49.60 -17.93
N GLY A 15 3.73 50.22 -19.05
CA GLY A 15 2.77 51.16 -19.67
C GLY A 15 1.87 50.47 -20.66
N ASP A 16 1.38 49.25 -20.37
CA ASP A 16 0.40 48.58 -21.23
C ASP A 16 -1.00 49.07 -20.88
N PRO A 17 -1.70 49.77 -21.80
CA PRO A 17 -3.04 50.32 -21.57
C PRO A 17 -4.12 49.28 -21.32
N ASN A 18 -3.82 47.97 -21.52
CA ASN A 18 -4.76 46.84 -21.30
C ASN A 18 -4.68 46.24 -19.90
N VAL A 19 -3.77 46.71 -19.04
CA VAL A 19 -3.65 46.19 -17.67
C VAL A 19 -4.28 47.19 -16.70
N MET A 20 -5.56 47.09 -16.49
CA MET A 20 -6.29 47.95 -15.52
C MET A 20 -5.84 47.61 -14.09
N GLY A 21 -5.26 48.57 -13.39
CA GLY A 21 -5.17 48.58 -11.93
C GLY A 21 -3.94 47.94 -11.28
N LEU A 22 -2.97 47.47 -12.03
CA LEU A 22 -1.76 46.89 -11.45
C LEU A 22 -0.64 47.94 -11.38
N ARG A 23 -0.44 48.52 -10.20
CA ARG A 23 0.78 49.24 -9.84
C ARG A 23 1.83 48.24 -9.37
N GLY A 24 2.50 47.57 -10.30
CA GLY A 24 3.55 46.62 -10.02
C GLY A 24 4.80 46.90 -10.83
N ALA A 25 5.97 46.62 -10.27
CA ALA A 25 7.23 46.62 -11.00
C ALA A 25 7.32 45.32 -11.83
N VAL A 26 7.61 45.45 -13.11
CA VAL A 26 7.93 44.33 -13.99
C VAL A 26 9.41 43.99 -13.83
N VAL A 27 9.71 42.82 -13.32
CA VAL A 27 11.08 42.31 -13.18
C VAL A 27 11.32 41.30 -14.28
N GLU A 28 12.34 41.48 -15.08
CA GLU A 28 12.79 40.48 -16.05
C GLU A 28 13.54 39.37 -15.31
N GLN A 29 13.06 38.16 -15.44
CA GLN A 29 13.70 36.98 -14.89
C GLN A 29 13.94 35.96 -16.01
N PRO A 30 15.16 35.37 -16.11
CA PRO A 30 15.38 34.27 -17.04
C PRO A 30 14.42 33.12 -16.81
N ILE A 31 13.92 32.50 -17.88
CA ILE A 31 13.00 31.37 -17.79
C ILE A 31 13.61 30.22 -17.00
N THR A 32 14.91 30.00 -17.07
CA THR A 32 15.63 28.99 -16.29
C THR A 32 15.52 29.26 -14.80
N ALA A 33 15.69 30.51 -14.36
CA ALA A 33 15.53 30.87 -12.94
C ALA A 33 14.09 30.70 -12.49
N THR A 34 13.10 31.04 -13.33
CA THR A 34 11.66 30.81 -13.02
C THR A 34 11.35 29.32 -12.89
N LEU A 35 11.93 28.50 -13.77
CA LEU A 35 11.76 27.04 -13.68
C LEU A 35 12.37 26.48 -12.40
N ASP A 36 13.57 26.89 -12.04
CA ASP A 36 14.27 26.38 -10.86
C ASP A 36 13.61 26.84 -9.55
N GLU A 37 13.14 28.07 -9.47
CA GLU A 37 12.61 28.64 -8.24
C GLU A 37 11.13 28.30 -8.00
N ASN A 38 10.32 28.20 -9.06
CA ASN A 38 8.88 28.07 -8.96
C ASN A 38 8.35 26.73 -9.46
N TYR A 39 8.89 26.22 -10.56
CA TYR A 39 8.37 25.00 -11.21
C TYR A 39 8.98 23.72 -10.67
N MET A 40 10.30 23.69 -10.44
CA MET A 40 10.99 22.50 -9.93
C MET A 40 10.50 22.08 -8.53
N PRO A 41 10.31 22.99 -7.56
CA PRO A 41 9.73 22.62 -6.27
C PRO A 41 8.32 22.05 -6.40
N TYR A 42 7.50 22.59 -7.29
CA TYR A 42 6.16 22.06 -7.57
C TYR A 42 6.24 20.67 -8.21
N ALA A 43 7.07 20.49 -9.23
CA ALA A 43 7.25 19.20 -9.90
C ALA A 43 7.74 18.13 -8.92
N MET A 44 8.71 18.43 -8.09
CA MET A 44 9.21 17.52 -7.05
C MET A 44 8.14 17.20 -6.02
N SER A 45 7.34 18.16 -5.60
CA SER A 45 6.21 17.93 -4.70
C SER A 45 5.19 16.96 -5.28
N VAL A 46 4.84 17.10 -6.57
CA VAL A 46 3.91 16.18 -7.24
C VAL A 46 4.51 14.77 -7.34
N ILE A 47 5.77 14.65 -7.67
CA ILE A 47 6.47 13.36 -7.77
C ILE A 47 6.49 12.65 -6.42
N VAL A 48 6.97 13.32 -5.38
CA VAL A 48 7.25 12.71 -4.07
C VAL A 48 6.00 12.53 -3.24
N SER A 49 5.07 13.49 -3.26
CA SER A 49 3.95 13.50 -2.34
C SER A 49 2.60 13.10 -2.93
N ARG A 50 2.47 12.93 -4.26
CA ARG A 50 1.16 12.67 -4.87
C ARG A 50 1.09 11.53 -5.87
N ALA A 51 2.10 11.35 -6.71
CA ALA A 51 1.96 10.54 -7.93
C ALA A 51 2.63 9.18 -7.86
N ILE A 52 3.81 9.10 -7.27
CA ILE A 52 4.64 7.89 -7.30
C ILE A 52 4.50 7.13 -5.99
N PRO A 53 4.19 5.81 -6.02
CA PRO A 53 4.10 5.00 -4.82
C PRO A 53 5.49 4.72 -4.23
N GLU A 54 5.51 4.45 -2.93
CA GLU A 54 6.70 4.01 -2.21
C GLU A 54 6.77 2.49 -2.10
N ILE A 55 7.81 1.96 -1.46
CA ILE A 55 8.06 0.52 -1.38
C ILE A 55 6.95 -0.27 -0.67
N ASP A 56 6.15 0.37 0.17
CA ASP A 56 4.97 -0.23 0.78
C ASP A 56 3.76 -0.36 -0.18
N GLY A 57 3.90 0.13 -1.41
CA GLY A 57 2.86 0.09 -2.44
C GLY A 57 1.84 1.21 -2.35
N PHE A 58 2.06 2.20 -1.50
CA PHE A 58 1.11 3.29 -1.26
C PHE A 58 1.67 4.66 -1.64
N LYS A 59 0.78 5.50 -2.12
CA LYS A 59 0.95 6.95 -2.15
C LYS A 59 0.64 7.53 -0.76
N PRO A 60 1.13 8.72 -0.43
CA PRO A 60 0.83 9.34 0.87
C PRO A 60 -0.67 9.44 1.19
N SER A 61 -1.51 9.78 0.21
CA SER A 61 -2.97 9.86 0.40
C SER A 61 -3.61 8.53 0.83
N HIS A 62 -3.17 7.42 0.24
CA HIS A 62 -3.63 6.09 0.62
C HIS A 62 -3.19 5.72 2.03
N ARG A 63 -1.93 5.95 2.34
CA ARG A 63 -1.35 5.63 3.66
C ARG A 63 -2.01 6.42 4.77
N LYS A 64 -2.25 7.71 4.57
CA LYS A 64 -2.92 8.59 5.54
C LYS A 64 -4.36 8.15 5.83
N LEU A 65 -5.10 7.79 4.80
CA LEU A 65 -6.46 7.27 4.94
C LEU A 65 -6.49 5.95 5.73
N LEU A 66 -5.67 4.99 5.34
CA LEU A 66 -5.63 3.68 5.98
C LEU A 66 -5.14 3.76 7.43
N TYR A 67 -4.14 4.58 7.70
CA TYR A 67 -3.67 4.81 9.06
C TYR A 67 -4.73 5.47 9.95
N THR A 68 -5.46 6.45 9.42
CA THR A 68 -6.58 7.07 10.13
C THR A 68 -7.64 6.03 10.50
N MET A 69 -8.01 5.18 9.55
CA MET A 69 -8.97 4.10 9.79
C MET A 69 -8.47 3.10 10.85
N TYR A 70 -7.19 2.78 10.83
CA TYR A 70 -6.57 1.94 11.84
C TYR A 70 -6.64 2.57 13.24
N LYS A 71 -6.33 3.85 13.37
CA LYS A 71 -6.41 4.60 14.63
C LYS A 71 -7.85 4.76 15.15
N MET A 72 -8.84 4.73 14.26
CA MET A 72 -10.25 4.72 14.62
C MET A 72 -10.75 3.33 15.10
N GLY A 73 -9.88 2.32 15.11
CA GLY A 73 -10.24 0.95 15.52
C GLY A 73 -11.05 0.17 14.46
N LEU A 74 -11.03 0.60 13.21
CA LEU A 74 -11.85 0.03 12.13
C LEU A 74 -11.30 -1.28 11.56
N LEU A 75 -10.18 -1.77 12.05
CA LEU A 75 -9.71 -3.12 11.69
C LEU A 75 -10.57 -4.22 12.33
N THR A 76 -10.98 -4.02 13.57
CA THR A 76 -11.75 -5.01 14.36
C THR A 76 -13.16 -4.54 14.72
N GLY A 77 -13.44 -3.25 14.57
CA GLY A 77 -14.74 -2.64 14.90
C GLY A 77 -15.78 -2.79 13.81
N SER A 78 -16.93 -2.15 14.05
CA SER A 78 -18.01 -2.06 13.08
C SER A 78 -17.71 -0.98 12.03
N ARG A 79 -18.37 -1.07 10.87
CA ARG A 79 -18.33 0.00 9.87
C ARG A 79 -18.88 1.29 10.43
N THR A 80 -18.31 2.41 10.01
CA THR A 80 -18.79 3.75 10.28
C THR A 80 -19.08 4.49 8.98
N LYS A 81 -19.78 5.60 9.07
CA LYS A 81 -20.06 6.45 7.88
C LYS A 81 -18.75 6.89 7.23
N SER A 82 -18.68 6.80 5.91
CA SER A 82 -17.53 7.26 5.14
C SER A 82 -17.20 8.72 5.39
N ALA A 83 -18.22 9.57 5.56
CA ALA A 83 -18.03 10.99 5.89
C ALA A 83 -17.25 11.19 7.21
N ASN A 84 -17.47 10.35 8.21
CA ASN A 84 -16.72 10.40 9.47
C ASN A 84 -15.25 10.06 9.25
N ILE A 85 -14.97 9.03 8.48
CA ILE A 85 -13.59 8.64 8.14
C ILE A 85 -12.88 9.76 7.38
N VAL A 86 -13.54 10.34 6.39
CA VAL A 86 -13.02 11.47 5.62
C VAL A 86 -12.68 12.65 6.53
N GLY A 87 -13.60 13.03 7.42
CA GLY A 87 -13.38 14.10 8.37
C GLY A 87 -12.19 13.89 9.29
N GLN A 88 -12.02 12.67 9.81
CA GLN A 88 -10.87 12.33 10.66
C GLN A 88 -9.54 12.31 9.87
N THR A 89 -9.57 11.89 8.61
CA THR A 89 -8.39 11.84 7.75
C THR A 89 -7.85 13.24 7.42
N MET A 90 -8.67 14.26 7.45
CA MET A 90 -8.26 15.65 7.18
C MET A 90 -7.20 16.17 8.14
N ARG A 91 -7.04 15.56 9.32
CA ARG A 91 -5.97 15.88 10.26
C ARG A 91 -4.58 15.53 9.73
N LEU A 92 -4.50 14.54 8.85
CA LEU A 92 -3.25 14.09 8.23
C LEU A 92 -3.11 14.58 6.78
N ASN A 93 -4.24 14.76 6.10
CA ASN A 93 -4.30 15.15 4.70
C ASN A 93 -5.11 16.45 4.58
N PRO A 94 -4.45 17.61 4.40
CA PRO A 94 -5.12 18.91 4.34
C PRO A 94 -5.82 19.18 3.01
N HIS A 95 -5.82 18.22 2.08
CA HIS A 95 -6.56 18.31 0.82
C HIS A 95 -8.07 18.20 1.06
N GLY A 96 -8.85 18.62 0.07
CA GLY A 96 -10.31 18.63 0.19
C GLY A 96 -10.91 17.25 0.48
N ASP A 97 -12.05 17.24 1.16
CA ASP A 97 -12.81 16.05 1.53
C ASP A 97 -13.13 15.14 0.32
N GLN A 98 -13.43 15.74 -0.82
CA GLN A 98 -13.70 15.00 -2.06
C GLN A 98 -12.52 14.15 -2.50
N ALA A 99 -11.30 14.68 -2.44
CA ALA A 99 -10.09 13.94 -2.81
C ALA A 99 -9.84 12.76 -1.88
N ILE A 100 -10.08 12.92 -0.60
CA ILE A 100 -9.96 11.84 0.40
C ILE A 100 -10.99 10.73 0.13
N TYR A 101 -12.25 11.13 -0.15
CA TYR A 101 -13.30 10.16 -0.45
C TYR A 101 -13.05 9.40 -1.76
N GLU A 102 -12.56 10.06 -2.80
CA GLU A 102 -12.14 9.41 -4.05
C GLU A 102 -11.01 8.40 -3.84
N THR A 103 -10.09 8.68 -2.94
CA THR A 103 -9.05 7.72 -2.51
C THR A 103 -9.70 6.50 -1.85
N MET A 104 -10.66 6.70 -0.96
CA MET A 104 -11.41 5.62 -0.32
C MET A 104 -12.15 4.76 -1.36
N VAL A 105 -12.79 5.39 -2.33
CA VAL A 105 -13.50 4.70 -3.42
C VAL A 105 -12.57 3.76 -4.18
N ARG A 106 -11.37 4.22 -4.52
CA ARG A 106 -10.38 3.37 -5.23
C ARG A 106 -9.89 2.20 -4.41
N LEU A 107 -9.86 2.30 -3.09
CA LEU A 107 -9.44 1.23 -2.19
C LEU A 107 -10.60 0.32 -1.74
N ALA A 108 -11.82 0.67 -2.09
CA ALA A 108 -13.03 -0.01 -1.63
C ALA A 108 -13.32 -1.29 -2.41
N LYS A 109 -13.75 -2.30 -1.69
CA LYS A 109 -14.21 -3.59 -2.23
C LYS A 109 -15.33 -3.39 -3.27
N GLY A 110 -16.26 -2.49 -3.00
CA GLY A 110 -17.40 -2.23 -3.88
C GLY A 110 -17.03 -1.66 -5.26
N ASN A 111 -15.90 -0.98 -5.37
CA ASN A 111 -15.41 -0.43 -6.65
C ASN A 111 -14.78 -1.48 -7.57
N GLU A 112 -14.30 -2.59 -7.02
CA GLU A 112 -13.65 -3.70 -7.75
C GLU A 112 -12.39 -3.30 -8.53
N SER A 113 -11.67 -2.27 -8.06
CA SER A 113 -10.45 -1.78 -8.70
C SER A 113 -9.17 -2.47 -8.21
N LEU A 114 -9.23 -3.26 -7.14
CA LEU A 114 -8.11 -3.97 -6.56
C LEU A 114 -8.42 -5.47 -6.43
N LEU A 115 -7.39 -6.30 -6.62
CA LEU A 115 -7.46 -7.73 -6.32
C LEU A 115 -7.73 -8.00 -4.84
N HIS A 116 -7.09 -7.23 -3.98
CA HIS A 116 -7.24 -7.27 -2.53
C HIS A 116 -7.59 -5.87 -2.01
N PRO A 117 -8.87 -5.49 -2.00
CA PRO A 117 -9.30 -4.20 -1.49
C PRO A 117 -8.97 -4.03 0.00
N PHE A 118 -8.54 -2.83 0.37
CA PHE A 118 -8.19 -2.51 1.76
C PHE A 118 -9.37 -1.97 2.57
N VAL A 119 -10.38 -1.46 1.88
CA VAL A 119 -11.58 -0.88 2.51
C VAL A 119 -12.75 -1.83 2.30
N ASP A 120 -13.27 -2.36 3.42
CA ASP A 120 -14.48 -3.17 3.44
C ASP A 120 -15.69 -2.22 3.45
N SER A 121 -16.31 -2.09 2.29
CA SER A 121 -17.30 -1.06 1.98
C SER A 121 -18.73 -1.60 2.01
N LYS A 122 -19.66 -0.72 2.40
CA LYS A 122 -21.10 -0.95 2.31
C LYS A 122 -21.79 0.25 1.65
N GLY A 123 -22.57 -0.04 0.64
CA GLY A 123 -23.22 0.99 -0.19
C GLY A 123 -22.65 1.05 -1.60
N ASN A 124 -23.04 2.08 -2.34
CA ASN A 124 -22.63 2.25 -3.73
C ASN A 124 -21.29 2.99 -3.82
N PHE A 125 -20.23 2.28 -4.18
CA PHE A 125 -18.90 2.82 -4.44
C PHE A 125 -18.54 2.89 -5.93
N GLY A 126 -19.52 2.80 -6.82
CA GLY A 126 -19.28 2.74 -8.25
C GLY A 126 -18.60 1.45 -8.69
N LYS A 127 -18.18 1.41 -9.94
CA LYS A 127 -17.44 0.27 -10.53
C LYS A 127 -16.29 0.78 -11.39
N VAL A 128 -15.12 0.20 -11.26
CA VAL A 128 -13.93 0.58 -12.04
C VAL A 128 -14.13 0.41 -13.54
N TYR A 129 -14.94 -0.56 -13.96
CA TYR A 129 -15.22 -0.86 -15.37
C TYR A 129 -16.31 0.03 -15.98
N SER A 130 -16.91 0.95 -15.21
CA SER A 130 -17.95 1.84 -15.73
C SER A 130 -17.67 3.29 -15.36
N ARG A 131 -17.67 4.15 -16.35
CA ARG A 131 -17.57 5.60 -16.19
C ARG A 131 -18.87 6.21 -15.63
N ASP A 132 -20.02 5.64 -15.99
CA ASP A 132 -21.36 6.18 -15.68
C ASP A 132 -21.93 5.65 -14.36
N MET A 133 -21.38 4.58 -13.80
CA MET A 133 -21.74 4.08 -12.47
C MET A 133 -21.06 4.91 -11.38
N ALA A 134 -21.66 6.06 -11.06
CA ALA A 134 -21.15 6.95 -10.04
C ALA A 134 -21.32 6.37 -8.63
N TYR A 135 -20.39 6.67 -7.75
CA TYR A 135 -20.48 6.35 -6.33
C TYR A 135 -21.44 7.30 -5.60
N ALA A 136 -22.07 6.81 -4.52
CA ALA A 136 -22.90 7.64 -3.65
C ALA A 136 -22.04 8.61 -2.82
N ALA A 137 -22.66 9.69 -2.36
CA ALA A 137 -21.99 10.63 -1.46
C ALA A 137 -21.55 9.96 -0.15
N SER A 138 -20.49 10.46 0.45
CA SER A 138 -19.85 9.87 1.65
C SER A 138 -20.78 9.73 2.85
N ARG A 139 -21.83 10.56 2.94
CA ARG A 139 -22.83 10.48 4.00
C ARG A 139 -23.75 9.25 3.92
N TYR A 140 -23.81 8.58 2.75
CA TYR A 140 -24.68 7.43 2.51
C TYR A 140 -23.95 6.10 2.57
N THR A 141 -22.63 6.10 2.50
CA THR A 141 -21.84 4.89 2.48
C THR A 141 -21.16 4.63 3.83
N GLU A 142 -20.81 3.37 4.08
CA GLU A 142 -20.12 2.94 5.29
C GLU A 142 -18.88 2.15 4.92
N ALA A 143 -17.88 2.19 5.80
CA ALA A 143 -16.62 1.50 5.57
C ALA A 143 -15.92 1.10 6.87
N LYS A 144 -15.08 0.10 6.77
CA LYS A 144 -14.06 -0.32 7.72
C LYS A 144 -12.86 -0.87 6.98
N LEU A 145 -11.81 -1.24 7.70
CA LEU A 145 -10.65 -1.90 7.10
C LEU A 145 -10.96 -3.38 6.79
N ALA A 146 -10.51 -3.84 5.63
CA ALA A 146 -10.56 -5.25 5.27
C ALA A 146 -9.55 -6.06 6.12
N PRO A 147 -9.78 -7.38 6.32
CA PRO A 147 -8.90 -8.22 7.15
C PRO A 147 -7.43 -8.22 6.71
N ILE A 148 -7.16 -8.09 5.42
CA ILE A 148 -5.77 -8.03 4.90
C ILE A 148 -4.99 -6.83 5.44
N CYS A 149 -5.64 -5.78 5.89
CA CYS A 149 -4.98 -4.62 6.49
C CYS A 149 -4.21 -4.97 7.77
N ALA A 150 -4.51 -6.09 8.43
CA ALA A 150 -3.66 -6.59 9.51
C ALA A 150 -2.21 -6.78 9.08
N GLU A 151 -1.99 -7.12 7.82
CA GLU A 151 -0.65 -7.31 7.22
C GLU A 151 0.04 -5.98 6.84
N LEU A 152 -0.71 -4.89 6.76
CA LEU A 152 -0.16 -3.55 6.54
C LEU A 152 0.33 -2.90 7.82
N PHE A 153 -0.37 -3.14 8.92
CA PHE A 153 -0.11 -2.54 10.23
C PHE A 153 0.63 -3.47 11.18
N HIS A 154 1.06 -4.62 10.67
CA HIS A 154 1.81 -5.60 11.46
C HIS A 154 3.07 -4.96 12.05
N ASP A 155 3.21 -5.04 13.35
CA ASP A 155 4.33 -4.47 14.10
C ASP A 155 4.43 -2.93 14.11
N LEU A 156 3.40 -2.22 13.71
CA LEU A 156 3.40 -0.76 13.71
C LEU A 156 3.73 -0.17 15.10
N ASP A 157 3.26 -0.83 16.16
CA ASP A 157 3.49 -0.42 17.55
C ASP A 157 4.82 -0.93 18.14
N CYS A 158 5.63 -1.62 17.33
CA CYS A 158 6.92 -2.20 17.71
C CYS A 158 8.13 -1.46 17.11
N ASP A 159 7.99 -0.17 16.85
CA ASP A 159 9.04 0.67 16.25
C ASP A 159 9.60 0.13 14.91
N ALA A 160 8.79 -0.61 14.17
CA ALA A 160 9.20 -1.22 12.90
C ALA A 160 9.45 -0.21 11.79
N VAL A 161 8.81 0.96 11.85
CA VAL A 161 8.91 2.05 10.88
C VAL A 161 9.06 3.40 11.59
N ASP A 162 9.58 4.39 10.86
CA ASP A 162 9.69 5.76 11.36
C ASP A 162 8.33 6.45 11.36
N PHE A 163 8.10 7.29 12.36
CA PHE A 163 6.97 8.21 12.44
C PHE A 163 7.45 9.63 12.19
N VAL A 164 6.70 10.36 11.41
CA VAL A 164 6.96 11.76 11.07
C VAL A 164 5.82 12.65 11.52
N ASP A 165 6.10 13.94 11.72
CA ASP A 165 5.05 14.90 12.02
C ASP A 165 4.10 15.08 10.83
N ASN A 166 2.81 15.29 11.13
CA ASN A 166 1.84 15.68 10.12
C ASN A 166 2.09 17.12 9.64
N TYR A 167 1.29 17.63 8.70
CA TYR A 167 1.48 18.93 8.07
C TYR A 167 1.49 20.14 9.04
N ASP A 168 0.82 20.04 10.18
CA ASP A 168 0.73 21.11 11.19
C ASP A 168 1.45 20.79 12.52
N ASN A 169 2.22 19.72 12.56
CA ASN A 169 2.99 19.25 13.72
C ASN A 169 2.13 18.94 14.98
N THR A 170 0.85 18.68 14.80
CA THR A 170 -0.05 18.38 15.92
C THR A 170 -0.08 16.89 16.26
N THR A 171 0.25 16.01 15.34
CA THR A 171 0.26 14.56 15.52
C THR A 171 1.32 13.91 14.65
N LYS A 172 1.55 12.63 14.85
CA LYS A 172 2.52 11.84 14.09
C LYS A 172 1.82 10.78 13.23
N GLU A 173 2.42 10.50 12.11
CA GLU A 173 1.98 9.45 11.17
C GLU A 173 3.16 8.58 10.72
N PRO A 174 2.95 7.31 10.36
CA PRO A 174 4.03 6.47 9.85
C PRO A 174 4.50 6.97 8.49
N ALA A 175 5.82 7.03 8.31
CA ALA A 175 6.40 7.38 7.00
C ALA A 175 6.08 6.32 5.94
N LEU A 176 6.11 5.04 6.34
CA LEU A 176 5.76 3.87 5.53
C LEU A 176 4.96 2.88 6.38
N LEU A 177 4.16 2.03 5.75
CA LEU A 177 3.47 0.94 6.46
C LEU A 177 4.30 -0.34 6.41
N PRO A 178 4.45 -1.06 7.55
CA PRO A 178 5.29 -2.25 7.65
C PRO A 178 4.62 -3.48 7.03
N THR A 179 4.49 -3.49 5.72
CA THR A 179 3.83 -4.59 5.00
C THR A 179 4.61 -5.90 5.12
N THR A 180 3.92 -6.99 5.43
CA THR A 180 4.52 -8.31 5.58
C THR A 180 4.76 -9.03 4.25
N TYR A 181 4.26 -8.46 3.16
CA TYR A 181 4.38 -8.96 1.79
C TYR A 181 4.64 -7.79 0.82
N PRO A 182 5.19 -8.05 -0.38
CA PRO A 182 5.45 -6.99 -1.36
C PRO A 182 4.18 -6.41 -1.97
N ASN A 183 3.46 -5.60 -1.20
CA ASN A 183 2.20 -5.00 -1.63
C ASN A 183 2.33 -4.16 -2.91
N VAL A 184 3.49 -3.56 -3.13
CA VAL A 184 3.76 -2.78 -4.35
C VAL A 184 3.59 -3.59 -5.64
N LEU A 185 3.79 -4.91 -5.58
CA LEU A 185 3.56 -5.82 -6.70
C LEU A 185 2.13 -6.38 -6.75
N VAL A 186 1.40 -6.37 -5.65
CA VAL A 186 0.02 -6.90 -5.60
C VAL A 186 -1.01 -5.85 -5.99
N SER A 187 -0.86 -4.64 -5.49
CA SER A 187 -1.80 -3.55 -5.74
C SER A 187 -1.41 -2.76 -6.99
N ALA A 188 -2.29 -2.77 -7.99
CA ALA A 188 -2.13 -1.93 -9.16
C ALA A 188 -2.06 -0.44 -8.77
N ASN A 189 -1.16 0.30 -9.39
CA ASN A 189 -0.98 1.72 -9.13
C ASN A 189 -0.73 2.48 -10.42
N GLN A 190 -1.42 3.59 -10.57
CA GLN A 190 -1.23 4.52 -11.66
C GLN A 190 -1.04 5.93 -11.11
N GLY A 191 0.01 6.60 -11.55
CA GLY A 191 0.29 7.97 -11.17
C GLY A 191 0.91 8.75 -12.31
N ILE A 192 0.46 9.99 -12.49
CA ILE A 192 0.98 10.92 -13.47
C ILE A 192 1.60 12.09 -12.71
N ALA A 193 2.90 12.25 -12.86
CA ALA A 193 3.67 13.36 -12.31
C ALA A 193 4.15 14.27 -13.44
N VAL A 194 4.86 15.31 -13.06
CA VAL A 194 5.50 16.21 -14.02
C VAL A 194 6.78 15.57 -14.56
N GLY A 195 6.81 15.30 -15.85
CA GLY A 195 7.96 14.72 -16.53
C GLY A 195 8.16 13.21 -16.32
N MET A 196 7.32 12.56 -15.54
CA MET A 196 7.37 11.11 -15.32
C MET A 196 6.01 10.55 -14.94
N ALA A 197 5.86 9.23 -15.09
CA ALA A 197 4.67 8.51 -14.69
C ALA A 197 5.05 7.21 -14.00
N SER A 198 4.11 6.64 -13.26
CA SER A 198 4.20 5.30 -12.71
C SER A 198 2.98 4.52 -13.16
N GLN A 199 3.20 3.31 -13.64
CA GLN A 199 2.13 2.36 -13.94
C GLN A 199 2.57 0.96 -13.56
N ILE A 200 2.11 0.53 -12.41
CA ILE A 200 2.39 -0.79 -11.87
C ILE A 200 1.13 -1.63 -12.04
N CYS A 201 1.22 -2.67 -12.85
CA CYS A 201 0.18 -3.68 -12.95
C CYS A 201 0.18 -4.53 -11.68
N GLY A 202 -1.01 -4.95 -11.24
CA GLY A 202 -1.13 -5.87 -10.11
C GLY A 202 -0.76 -7.29 -10.51
N PHE A 203 -0.27 -8.06 -9.52
CA PHE A 203 0.00 -9.48 -9.67
C PHE A 203 -0.79 -10.29 -8.65
N ASN A 204 -1.01 -11.56 -8.94
CA ASN A 204 -1.67 -12.47 -8.01
C ASN A 204 -0.88 -12.60 -6.71
N LEU A 205 -1.55 -12.46 -5.57
CA LEU A 205 -0.90 -12.47 -4.26
C LEU A 205 -0.14 -13.77 -3.98
N GLY A 206 -0.73 -14.91 -4.33
CA GLY A 206 -0.07 -16.22 -4.18
C GLY A 206 1.21 -16.32 -5.00
N GLU A 207 1.19 -15.86 -6.25
CA GLU A 207 2.37 -15.82 -7.11
C GLU A 207 3.44 -14.86 -6.58
N VAL A 208 3.04 -13.70 -6.07
CA VAL A 208 3.97 -12.74 -5.45
C VAL A 208 4.63 -13.32 -4.21
N CYS A 209 3.87 -13.96 -3.33
CA CYS A 209 4.42 -14.62 -2.15
C CYS A 209 5.38 -15.75 -2.52
N ASP A 210 5.02 -16.60 -3.48
CA ASP A 210 5.88 -17.69 -3.96
C ASP A 210 7.18 -17.15 -4.56
N THR A 211 7.09 -16.08 -5.34
CA THR A 211 8.25 -15.43 -5.95
C THR A 211 9.16 -14.80 -4.89
N ALA A 212 8.60 -14.10 -3.93
CA ALA A 212 9.37 -13.50 -2.84
C ALA A 212 10.07 -14.56 -1.98
N ILE A 213 9.39 -15.66 -1.65
CA ILE A 213 9.98 -16.79 -0.91
C ILE A 213 11.12 -17.43 -1.70
N ALA A 214 10.90 -17.71 -2.98
CA ALA A 214 11.92 -18.28 -3.84
C ALA A 214 13.14 -17.36 -3.98
N TYR A 215 12.91 -16.06 -4.14
CA TYR A 215 13.97 -15.04 -4.18
C TYR A 215 14.79 -14.99 -2.88
N LEU A 216 14.13 -15.04 -1.73
CA LEU A 216 14.79 -15.06 -0.42
C LEU A 216 15.67 -16.29 -0.23
N LYS A 217 15.25 -17.44 -0.76
CA LYS A 217 16.04 -18.67 -0.72
C LYS A 217 17.17 -18.67 -1.74
N ASN A 218 16.96 -18.07 -2.90
CA ASN A 218 17.94 -17.98 -3.99
C ASN A 218 17.75 -16.69 -4.78
N PRO A 219 18.61 -15.68 -4.61
CA PRO A 219 18.52 -14.41 -5.34
C PRO A 219 18.61 -14.54 -6.87
N ALA A 220 19.13 -15.66 -7.38
CA ALA A 220 19.20 -15.97 -8.81
C ALA A 220 17.94 -16.69 -9.34
N HIS A 221 16.87 -16.78 -8.53
CA HIS A 221 15.62 -17.40 -8.94
C HIS A 221 15.06 -16.78 -10.23
N ASP A 222 14.60 -17.63 -11.15
CA ASP A 222 13.89 -17.19 -12.36
C ASP A 222 12.49 -16.71 -12.00
N ILE A 223 12.29 -15.40 -11.97
CA ILE A 223 11.05 -14.76 -11.53
C ILE A 223 9.87 -15.22 -12.35
N ALA A 224 10.02 -15.35 -13.67
CA ALA A 224 8.94 -15.75 -14.57
C ALA A 224 8.41 -17.18 -14.30
N SER A 225 9.18 -18.02 -13.60
CA SER A 225 8.75 -19.38 -13.24
C SER A 225 7.68 -19.40 -12.13
N THR A 226 7.59 -18.38 -11.32
CA THR A 226 6.64 -18.24 -10.18
C THR A 226 5.69 -17.07 -10.31
N LEU A 227 6.12 -15.98 -10.94
CA LEU A 227 5.29 -14.82 -11.27
C LEU A 227 4.88 -14.94 -12.73
N LEU A 228 3.79 -15.64 -12.98
CA LEU A 228 3.44 -16.12 -14.31
C LEU A 228 3.05 -15.01 -15.27
N ALA A 229 2.25 -14.05 -14.82
CA ALA A 229 1.84 -12.86 -15.54
C ALA A 229 1.10 -11.89 -14.61
N PRO A 230 0.88 -10.63 -15.02
CA PRO A 230 -0.04 -9.73 -14.31
C PRO A 230 -1.42 -10.36 -14.14
N ASP A 231 -2.09 -10.00 -13.05
CA ASP A 231 -3.47 -10.39 -12.75
C ASP A 231 -4.31 -9.14 -12.51
N PHE A 232 -5.52 -9.10 -13.05
CA PHE A 232 -6.36 -7.91 -13.00
C PHE A 232 -7.68 -8.18 -12.29
N PRO A 233 -8.18 -7.22 -11.50
CA PRO A 233 -9.47 -7.35 -10.81
C PRO A 233 -10.65 -7.59 -11.76
N THR A 234 -10.57 -7.08 -12.98
CA THR A 234 -11.59 -7.22 -14.00
C THR A 234 -11.49 -8.50 -14.83
N GLY A 235 -10.51 -9.34 -14.53
CA GLY A 235 -10.29 -10.59 -15.26
C GLY A 235 -9.72 -10.38 -16.66
N GLY A 236 -10.35 -10.96 -17.66
CA GLY A 236 -9.90 -10.95 -19.05
C GLY A 236 -8.87 -12.03 -19.38
N GLN A 237 -8.27 -11.92 -20.54
CA GLN A 237 -7.19 -12.79 -21.01
C GLN A 237 -5.95 -11.96 -21.28
N ILE A 238 -4.82 -12.32 -20.66
CA ILE A 238 -3.55 -11.69 -20.97
C ILE A 238 -2.79 -12.55 -21.97
N ILE A 239 -2.33 -11.93 -23.06
CA ILE A 239 -1.56 -12.59 -24.10
C ILE A 239 -0.09 -12.46 -23.74
N CYS A 240 0.52 -13.58 -23.36
CA CYS A 240 1.90 -13.63 -22.96
C CYS A 240 2.81 -14.10 -24.09
N ASP A 241 3.73 -13.22 -24.47
CA ASP A 241 4.99 -13.58 -25.09
C ASP A 241 6.04 -13.67 -23.98
N GLY A 242 6.78 -14.79 -23.92
CA GLY A 242 7.76 -15.00 -22.87
C GLY A 242 8.90 -13.98 -22.88
N ASP A 243 9.28 -13.48 -24.04
CA ASP A 243 10.35 -12.48 -24.18
C ASP A 243 9.87 -11.11 -23.74
N ASP A 244 8.65 -10.71 -24.08
CA ASP A 244 8.05 -9.46 -23.64
C ASP A 244 7.88 -9.44 -22.11
N LEU A 245 7.43 -10.54 -21.52
CA LEU A 245 7.26 -10.67 -20.09
C LEU A 245 8.60 -10.56 -19.35
N ARG A 246 9.63 -11.24 -19.85
CA ARG A 246 10.99 -11.17 -19.26
C ARG A 246 11.59 -9.78 -19.39
N ALA A 247 11.34 -9.08 -20.50
CA ALA A 247 11.76 -7.69 -20.67
C ALA A 247 11.13 -6.78 -19.63
N ILE A 248 9.83 -6.92 -19.36
CA ILE A 248 9.13 -6.17 -18.30
C ILE A 248 9.70 -6.51 -16.94
N TYR A 249 9.94 -7.78 -16.63
CA TYR A 249 10.48 -8.20 -15.33
C TYR A 249 11.91 -7.76 -15.08
N SER A 250 12.72 -7.60 -16.13
CA SER A 250 14.09 -7.13 -16.00
C SER A 250 14.22 -5.62 -16.00
N THR A 251 13.43 -4.90 -16.80
CA THR A 251 13.55 -3.45 -16.99
C THR A 251 12.51 -2.63 -16.24
N GLY A 252 11.37 -3.22 -15.89
CA GLY A 252 10.21 -2.51 -15.32
C GLY A 252 9.39 -1.75 -16.37
N ARG A 253 9.68 -1.92 -17.65
CA ARG A 253 8.99 -1.25 -18.77
C ARG A 253 8.61 -2.23 -19.86
N GLY A 254 7.47 -1.98 -20.48
CA GLY A 254 6.96 -2.74 -21.61
C GLY A 254 5.44 -2.70 -21.66
N GLY A 255 4.87 -3.48 -22.57
CA GLY A 255 3.43 -3.58 -22.74
C GLY A 255 3.00 -5.02 -22.98
N LEU A 256 1.81 -5.36 -22.50
CA LEU A 256 1.17 -6.63 -22.68
C LEU A 256 -0.25 -6.40 -23.20
N LYS A 257 -0.71 -7.27 -24.10
CA LYS A 257 -2.08 -7.21 -24.62
C LYS A 257 -3.01 -7.96 -23.69
N VAL A 258 -4.15 -7.34 -23.39
CA VAL A 258 -5.23 -7.93 -22.60
C VAL A 258 -6.50 -7.92 -23.43
N ARG A 259 -7.19 -9.04 -23.47
CA ARG A 259 -8.43 -9.24 -24.22
C ARG A 259 -9.61 -9.42 -23.29
N ALA A 260 -10.78 -8.97 -23.75
CA ALA A 260 -12.06 -9.30 -23.15
C ALA A 260 -12.36 -10.80 -23.23
N ARG A 261 -13.12 -11.31 -22.28
CA ARG A 261 -13.69 -12.66 -22.33
C ARG A 261 -15.14 -12.59 -22.73
N TRP A 262 -15.55 -13.51 -23.58
CA TRP A 262 -16.89 -13.56 -24.13
C TRP A 262 -17.36 -15.01 -24.33
N ARG A 263 -18.67 -15.17 -24.45
CA ARG A 263 -19.35 -16.41 -24.80
C ARG A 263 -20.41 -16.14 -25.83
N TYR A 264 -20.72 -17.15 -26.62
CA TYR A 264 -21.74 -17.05 -27.68
C TYR A 264 -23.00 -17.84 -27.28
N ASP A 265 -24.14 -17.13 -27.24
CA ASP A 265 -25.44 -17.77 -27.11
C ASP A 265 -26.04 -18.03 -28.51
N LYS A 266 -26.05 -19.30 -28.88
CA LYS A 266 -26.55 -19.72 -30.19
C LYS A 266 -28.06 -19.53 -30.35
N LYS A 267 -28.84 -19.60 -29.30
CA LYS A 267 -30.29 -19.48 -29.34
C LYS A 267 -30.71 -18.04 -29.65
N GLU A 268 -30.10 -17.11 -28.98
CA GLU A 268 -30.39 -15.68 -29.12
C GLU A 268 -29.52 -15.00 -30.20
N ASN A 269 -28.53 -15.69 -30.75
CA ASN A 269 -27.52 -15.14 -31.66
C ASN A 269 -26.82 -13.90 -31.09
N VAL A 270 -26.38 -13.99 -29.83
CA VAL A 270 -25.78 -12.91 -29.08
C VAL A 270 -24.40 -13.30 -28.56
N VAL A 271 -23.44 -12.40 -28.70
CA VAL A 271 -22.14 -12.48 -28.03
C VAL A 271 -22.29 -11.74 -26.72
N GLU A 272 -22.02 -12.42 -25.60
CA GLU A 272 -22.01 -11.85 -24.25
C GLU A 272 -20.56 -11.66 -23.80
N VAL A 273 -20.13 -10.40 -23.71
CA VAL A 273 -18.84 -10.03 -23.14
C VAL A 273 -19.04 -9.87 -21.63
N TYR A 274 -18.35 -10.67 -20.82
CA TYR A 274 -18.52 -10.68 -19.36
C TYR A 274 -17.28 -10.24 -18.60
N GLU A 275 -16.13 -10.08 -19.26
CA GLU A 275 -14.92 -9.48 -18.70
C GLU A 275 -14.28 -8.59 -19.76
N ILE A 276 -13.80 -7.41 -19.33
CA ILE A 276 -13.15 -6.44 -20.21
C ILE A 276 -11.75 -6.10 -19.69
N PRO A 277 -10.83 -5.58 -20.53
CA PRO A 277 -9.53 -5.13 -20.08
C PRO A 277 -9.64 -4.08 -18.95
N TYR A 278 -8.77 -4.17 -17.97
CA TYR A 278 -8.72 -3.24 -16.83
C TYR A 278 -8.48 -1.78 -17.24
N SER A 279 -7.86 -1.56 -18.38
CA SER A 279 -7.52 -0.24 -18.93
C SER A 279 -8.68 0.50 -19.59
N THR A 280 -9.86 -0.12 -19.73
CA THR A 280 -11.01 0.45 -20.45
C THR A 280 -12.29 0.38 -19.62
N THR A 281 -13.34 1.00 -20.13
CA THR A 281 -14.68 0.99 -19.54
C THR A 281 -15.71 0.49 -20.55
N ILE A 282 -16.86 0.07 -20.05
CA ILE A 282 -18.02 -0.33 -20.87
C ILE A 282 -18.39 0.76 -21.86
N GLU A 283 -18.48 2.00 -21.40
CA GLU A 283 -18.89 3.15 -22.19
C GLU A 283 -17.88 3.46 -23.31
N ALA A 284 -16.58 3.35 -23.03
CA ALA A 284 -15.53 3.55 -24.04
C ALA A 284 -15.65 2.51 -25.18
N ILE A 285 -15.96 1.27 -24.84
CA ILE A 285 -16.18 0.19 -25.82
C ILE A 285 -17.43 0.47 -26.65
N LEU A 286 -18.55 0.82 -26.01
CA LEU A 286 -19.80 1.14 -26.69
C LEU A 286 -19.64 2.33 -27.64
N ASP A 287 -18.99 3.40 -27.20
CA ASP A 287 -18.75 4.60 -28.02
C ASP A 287 -17.91 4.27 -29.24
N LYS A 288 -16.86 3.46 -29.07
CA LYS A 288 -15.99 3.06 -30.20
C LYS A 288 -16.70 2.17 -31.20
N VAL A 289 -17.50 1.22 -30.73
CA VAL A 289 -18.30 0.37 -31.62
C VAL A 289 -19.34 1.20 -32.38
N ALA A 290 -20.01 2.12 -31.75
CA ALA A 290 -20.96 3.04 -32.38
C ALA A 290 -20.29 3.88 -33.47
N GLU A 291 -19.10 4.39 -33.23
CA GLU A 291 -18.29 5.13 -34.18
C GLU A 291 -17.97 4.27 -35.42
N LEU A 292 -17.54 3.03 -35.20
CA LEU A 292 -17.20 2.09 -36.29
C LEU A 292 -18.42 1.68 -37.12
N VAL A 293 -19.56 1.50 -36.48
CA VAL A 293 -20.81 1.19 -37.19
C VAL A 293 -21.25 2.37 -38.04
N LYS A 294 -21.19 3.59 -37.53
CA LYS A 294 -21.49 4.82 -38.32
C LYS A 294 -20.52 5.00 -39.49
N ALA A 295 -19.26 4.69 -39.31
CA ALA A 295 -18.26 4.77 -40.38
C ALA A 295 -18.36 3.63 -41.41
N GLY A 296 -19.26 2.67 -41.20
CA GLY A 296 -19.43 1.51 -42.08
C GLY A 296 -18.30 0.48 -42.04
N LYS A 297 -17.42 0.57 -41.03
CA LYS A 297 -16.30 -0.37 -40.86
C LYS A 297 -16.74 -1.68 -40.20
N VAL A 298 -17.79 -1.67 -39.39
CA VAL A 298 -18.39 -2.84 -38.75
C VAL A 298 -19.86 -2.90 -39.17
N LYS A 299 -20.23 -3.95 -39.91
CA LYS A 299 -21.59 -4.13 -40.44
C LYS A 299 -22.32 -5.34 -39.87
N GLU A 300 -21.60 -6.15 -39.09
CA GLU A 300 -22.05 -7.46 -38.60
C GLU A 300 -22.90 -7.37 -37.33
N ILE A 301 -22.91 -6.21 -36.68
CA ILE A 301 -23.63 -5.98 -35.43
C ILE A 301 -25.02 -5.41 -35.74
N ALA A 302 -26.06 -6.06 -35.18
CA ALA A 302 -27.43 -5.57 -35.24
C ALA A 302 -27.72 -4.55 -34.12
N ASP A 303 -27.27 -4.85 -32.90
CA ASP A 303 -27.43 -3.99 -31.73
C ASP A 303 -26.37 -4.33 -30.67
N MET A 304 -26.08 -3.39 -29.79
CA MET A 304 -25.16 -3.59 -28.65
C MET A 304 -25.73 -2.89 -27.42
N ARG A 305 -25.79 -3.63 -26.31
CA ARG A 305 -26.41 -3.15 -25.05
C ARG A 305 -25.54 -3.47 -23.86
N ASP A 306 -25.58 -2.60 -22.87
CA ASP A 306 -25.06 -2.86 -21.54
C ASP A 306 -26.17 -3.52 -20.70
N GLU A 307 -26.03 -4.79 -20.40
CA GLU A 307 -26.93 -5.57 -19.55
C GLU A 307 -26.31 -5.90 -18.17
N THR A 308 -25.34 -5.13 -17.75
CA THR A 308 -24.67 -5.31 -16.45
C THR A 308 -25.67 -5.15 -15.30
N ASP A 309 -25.66 -6.13 -14.41
CA ASP A 309 -26.53 -6.20 -13.22
C ASP A 309 -25.74 -6.70 -11.99
N LEU A 310 -26.46 -7.09 -10.95
CA LEU A 310 -25.87 -7.61 -9.72
C LEU A 310 -25.08 -8.90 -9.92
N SER A 311 -25.31 -9.65 -11.00
CA SER A 311 -24.55 -10.86 -11.33
C SER A 311 -23.20 -10.57 -11.98
N GLY A 312 -22.95 -9.36 -12.40
CA GLY A 312 -21.69 -8.89 -12.95
C GLY A 312 -21.82 -8.15 -14.28
N LEU A 313 -20.67 -7.83 -14.86
CA LEU A 313 -20.55 -7.16 -16.13
C LEU A 313 -21.09 -8.03 -17.27
N LYS A 314 -21.92 -7.44 -18.13
CA LYS A 314 -22.44 -8.09 -19.32
C LYS A 314 -22.69 -7.07 -20.44
N LEU A 315 -21.92 -7.17 -21.51
CA LEU A 315 -22.19 -6.48 -22.78
C LEU A 315 -22.79 -7.47 -23.77
N ALA A 316 -24.00 -7.20 -24.22
CA ALA A 316 -24.68 -8.02 -25.21
C ALA A 316 -24.49 -7.43 -26.61
N ILE A 317 -23.95 -8.22 -27.52
CA ILE A 317 -23.77 -7.88 -28.95
C ILE A 317 -24.68 -8.77 -29.76
N ASP A 318 -25.75 -8.21 -30.32
CA ASP A 318 -26.66 -8.90 -31.22
C ASP A 318 -26.03 -8.99 -32.59
N LEU A 319 -25.88 -10.19 -33.11
CA LEU A 319 -25.30 -10.45 -34.43
C LEU A 319 -26.36 -10.43 -35.52
N LYS A 320 -25.98 -9.98 -36.73
CA LYS A 320 -26.78 -10.18 -37.91
C LYS A 320 -26.74 -11.64 -38.35
N ARG A 321 -27.70 -12.08 -39.16
CA ARG A 321 -27.76 -13.44 -39.67
C ARG A 321 -26.48 -13.81 -40.45
N GLY A 322 -26.00 -15.02 -40.21
CA GLY A 322 -24.86 -15.58 -40.93
C GLY A 322 -23.49 -15.04 -40.52
N VAL A 323 -23.42 -14.25 -39.43
CA VAL A 323 -22.17 -13.74 -38.89
C VAL A 323 -21.49 -14.80 -38.05
N ASP A 324 -20.20 -15.05 -38.34
CA ASP A 324 -19.35 -15.89 -37.52
C ASP A 324 -18.87 -15.08 -36.27
N PRO A 325 -19.25 -15.50 -35.05
CA PRO A 325 -18.86 -14.79 -33.83
C PRO A 325 -17.34 -14.65 -33.67
N ASP A 326 -16.58 -15.69 -33.99
CA ASP A 326 -15.12 -15.68 -33.82
C ASP A 326 -14.44 -14.65 -34.73
N LYS A 327 -14.90 -14.56 -35.99
CA LYS A 327 -14.39 -13.55 -36.94
C LYS A 327 -14.77 -12.13 -36.52
N LEU A 328 -15.99 -11.92 -36.07
CA LEU A 328 -16.41 -10.62 -35.55
C LEU A 328 -15.56 -10.20 -34.33
N MET A 329 -15.36 -11.10 -33.38
CA MET A 329 -14.57 -10.78 -32.19
C MET A 329 -13.11 -10.52 -32.55
N ALA A 330 -12.51 -11.26 -33.48
CA ALA A 330 -11.17 -10.99 -33.98
C ALA A 330 -11.06 -9.57 -34.56
N LYS A 331 -12.08 -9.15 -35.32
CA LYS A 331 -12.17 -7.80 -35.88
C LYS A 331 -12.32 -6.73 -34.80
N LEU A 332 -13.18 -6.96 -33.83
CA LEU A 332 -13.38 -6.04 -32.69
C LEU A 332 -12.13 -5.91 -31.80
N TYR A 333 -11.37 -6.97 -31.63
CA TYR A 333 -10.09 -6.91 -30.91
C TYR A 333 -9.08 -5.98 -31.60
N ARG A 334 -9.07 -5.90 -32.90
CA ARG A 334 -8.18 -5.00 -33.65
C ARG A 334 -8.63 -3.55 -33.62
N LEU A 335 -9.93 -3.30 -33.60
CA LEU A 335 -10.53 -1.99 -33.84
C LEU A 335 -11.04 -1.29 -32.58
N THR A 336 -11.21 -2.01 -31.48
CA THR A 336 -11.84 -1.50 -30.26
C THR A 336 -11.00 -1.81 -29.01
N PRO A 337 -11.28 -1.17 -27.85
CA PRO A 337 -10.66 -1.48 -26.58
C PRO A 337 -11.04 -2.83 -25.96
N LEU A 338 -11.79 -3.69 -26.66
CA LEU A 338 -12.00 -5.09 -26.25
C LEU A 338 -10.67 -5.87 -26.22
N GLN A 339 -9.66 -5.43 -26.95
CA GLN A 339 -8.27 -5.74 -26.73
C GLN A 339 -7.50 -4.43 -26.53
N ASP A 340 -6.73 -4.34 -25.50
CA ASP A 340 -5.95 -3.15 -25.19
C ASP A 340 -4.55 -3.53 -24.70
N THR A 341 -3.63 -2.61 -24.85
CA THR A 341 -2.26 -2.78 -24.34
C THR A 341 -2.16 -2.17 -22.97
N VAL A 342 -1.80 -2.99 -21.99
CA VAL A 342 -1.45 -2.53 -20.65
C VAL A 342 0.03 -2.19 -20.64
N SER A 343 0.33 -0.91 -20.51
CA SER A 343 1.70 -0.43 -20.41
C SER A 343 2.19 -0.57 -18.99
N CYS A 344 3.43 -1.02 -18.83
CA CYS A 344 4.11 -1.12 -17.53
C CYS A 344 5.22 -0.09 -17.47
N ASN A 345 5.30 0.61 -16.35
CA ASN A 345 6.37 1.52 -15.97
C ASN A 345 6.49 1.47 -14.45
N PHE A 346 7.33 0.57 -13.95
CA PHE A 346 7.46 0.29 -12.53
C PHE A 346 8.33 1.35 -11.84
N ASN A 347 7.85 2.57 -11.85
CA ASN A 347 8.48 3.69 -11.20
C ASN A 347 8.01 3.78 -9.74
N ILE A 348 8.94 3.66 -8.81
CA ILE A 348 8.68 3.73 -7.37
C ILE A 348 9.67 4.67 -6.69
N LEU A 349 9.26 5.25 -5.57
CA LEU A 349 10.15 6.05 -4.73
C LEU A 349 10.96 5.14 -3.81
N ILE A 350 12.27 5.19 -3.95
CA ILE A 350 13.22 4.54 -3.05
C ILE A 350 14.01 5.64 -2.35
N ALA A 351 13.86 5.72 -1.02
CA ALA A 351 14.48 6.77 -0.22
C ALA A 351 14.21 8.19 -0.77
N GLY A 352 12.97 8.44 -1.21
CA GLY A 352 12.54 9.74 -1.75
C GLY A 352 12.94 10.02 -3.20
N MET A 353 13.61 9.08 -3.89
CA MET A 353 14.04 9.22 -5.28
C MET A 353 13.26 8.29 -6.20
N PRO A 354 12.68 8.79 -7.30
CA PRO A 354 11.97 7.93 -8.26
C PRO A 354 12.98 7.07 -9.02
N ARG A 355 12.71 5.77 -9.07
CA ARG A 355 13.50 4.77 -9.79
C ARG A 355 12.60 3.81 -10.52
N VAL A 356 12.90 3.55 -11.80
CA VAL A 356 12.24 2.48 -12.55
C VAL A 356 13.02 1.19 -12.32
N LEU A 357 12.36 0.21 -11.72
CA LEU A 357 12.97 -1.06 -11.34
C LEU A 357 12.21 -2.22 -12.00
N GLY A 358 12.95 -3.24 -12.42
CA GLY A 358 12.36 -4.54 -12.72
C GLY A 358 11.85 -5.22 -11.45
N VAL A 359 11.15 -6.33 -11.61
CA VAL A 359 10.59 -7.09 -10.47
C VAL A 359 11.70 -7.55 -9.52
N GLY A 360 12.83 -8.01 -10.05
CA GLY A 360 13.98 -8.39 -9.23
C GLY A 360 14.52 -7.23 -8.39
N GLY A 361 14.63 -6.05 -8.97
CA GLY A 361 15.04 -4.83 -8.25
C GLY A 361 14.05 -4.41 -7.17
N ILE A 362 12.76 -4.54 -7.43
CA ILE A 362 11.69 -4.27 -6.45
C ILE A 362 11.77 -5.26 -5.29
N LEU A 363 11.97 -6.54 -5.57
CA LEU A 363 12.11 -7.57 -4.53
C LEU A 363 13.37 -7.35 -3.69
N GLU A 364 14.47 -6.94 -4.29
CA GLU A 364 15.70 -6.58 -3.57
C GLU A 364 15.46 -5.43 -2.60
N GLU A 365 14.86 -4.34 -3.06
CA GLU A 365 14.55 -3.18 -2.23
C GLU A 365 13.52 -3.49 -1.13
N TRP A 366 12.47 -4.23 -1.47
CA TRP A 366 11.48 -4.64 -0.48
C TRP A 366 12.08 -5.56 0.58
N THR A 367 12.92 -6.51 0.18
CA THR A 367 13.57 -7.45 1.11
C THR A 367 14.49 -6.71 2.07
N ALA A 368 15.28 -5.76 1.58
CA ALA A 368 16.14 -4.93 2.42
C ALA A 368 15.32 -4.11 3.43
N TRP A 369 14.26 -3.49 2.95
CA TRP A 369 13.36 -2.70 3.81
C TRP A 369 12.61 -3.57 4.83
N ARG A 370 12.06 -4.71 4.41
CA ARG A 370 11.35 -5.62 5.33
C ARG A 370 12.30 -6.24 6.35
N THR A 371 13.51 -6.57 5.96
CA THR A 371 14.55 -7.03 6.89
C THR A 371 14.81 -6.01 7.99
N ASP A 372 14.90 -4.73 7.64
CA ASP A 372 15.05 -3.65 8.60
C ASP A 372 13.83 -3.54 9.55
N CYS A 373 12.62 -3.61 9.00
CA CYS A 373 11.39 -3.63 9.81
C CYS A 373 11.37 -4.77 10.84
N VAL A 374 11.73 -5.98 10.43
CA VAL A 374 11.77 -7.16 11.30
C VAL A 374 12.86 -7.02 12.35
N LYS A 375 14.05 -6.56 11.99
CA LYS A 375 15.13 -6.28 12.95
C LYS A 375 14.71 -5.27 14.01
N ARG A 376 14.07 -4.17 13.59
CA ARG A 376 13.58 -3.13 14.49
C ARG A 376 12.52 -3.68 15.45
N ARG A 377 11.58 -4.49 14.97
CA ARG A 377 10.59 -5.17 15.81
C ARG A 377 11.26 -6.06 16.86
N VAL A 378 12.17 -6.93 16.42
CA VAL A 378 12.87 -7.85 17.32
C VAL A 378 13.66 -7.08 18.37
N TYR A 379 14.35 -6.02 17.97
CA TYR A 379 15.08 -5.16 18.88
C TYR A 379 14.15 -4.47 19.91
N PHE A 380 12.99 -3.99 19.46
CA PHE A 380 11.99 -3.41 20.35
C PHE A 380 11.49 -4.41 21.41
N ILE A 381 11.13 -5.62 20.97
CA ILE A 381 10.67 -6.68 21.87
C ILE A 381 11.79 -7.09 22.83
N LEU A 382 13.02 -7.22 22.33
CA LEU A 382 14.20 -7.53 23.15
C LEU A 382 14.39 -6.50 24.27
N ASN A 383 14.33 -5.22 23.94
CA ASN A 383 14.49 -4.15 24.93
C ASN A 383 13.37 -4.17 25.98
N LYS A 384 12.13 -4.41 25.57
CA LYS A 384 11.00 -4.55 26.51
C LYS A 384 11.19 -5.73 27.46
N LYS A 385 11.68 -6.85 26.99
CA LYS A 385 11.99 -8.02 27.81
C LYS A 385 13.19 -7.78 28.74
N LYS A 386 14.21 -7.07 28.27
CA LYS A 386 15.35 -6.65 29.12
C LYS A 386 14.91 -5.71 30.25
N GLU A 387 14.06 -4.73 29.94
CA GLU A 387 13.49 -3.83 30.95
C GLU A 387 12.70 -4.62 32.02
N LYS A 388 11.86 -5.56 31.60
CA LYS A 388 11.09 -6.43 32.49
C LYS A 388 12.01 -7.31 33.35
N LEU A 389 13.03 -7.91 32.76
CA LEU A 389 14.01 -8.72 33.48
C LEU A 389 14.74 -7.89 34.54
N HIS A 390 15.13 -6.67 34.18
CA HIS A 390 15.80 -5.76 35.10
C HIS A 390 14.95 -5.44 36.35
N LEU A 391 13.65 -5.20 36.15
CA LEU A 391 12.70 -5.00 37.25
C LEU A 391 12.56 -6.25 38.12
N LEU A 392 12.46 -7.42 37.53
CA LEU A 392 12.34 -8.69 38.25
C LEU A 392 13.61 -9.07 39.01
N GLN A 393 14.78 -8.69 38.50
CA GLN A 393 16.07 -8.87 39.22
C GLN A 393 16.11 -7.99 40.49
N GLY A 394 15.60 -6.77 40.45
CA GLY A 394 15.44 -5.93 41.64
C GLY A 394 14.49 -6.55 42.65
N LEU A 395 13.36 -7.06 42.19
CA LEU A 395 12.40 -7.77 43.04
C LEU A 395 13.02 -9.02 43.69
N LYS A 396 13.83 -9.78 42.96
CA LYS A 396 14.55 -10.94 43.50
C LYS A 396 15.49 -10.58 44.64
N ARG A 397 16.17 -9.45 44.56
CA ARG A 397 17.03 -8.96 45.66
C ARG A 397 16.21 -8.60 46.93
N ILE A 398 15.03 -8.01 46.75
CA ILE A 398 14.09 -7.71 47.81
C ILE A 398 13.57 -8.98 48.50
N LEU A 399 13.35 -10.07 47.74
CA LEU A 399 12.91 -11.36 48.23
C LEU A 399 13.83 -11.95 49.30
N LEU A 400 15.13 -11.66 49.23
CA LEU A 400 16.10 -12.17 50.17
C LEU A 400 15.87 -11.58 51.57
N ASP A 401 15.24 -10.41 51.66
CA ASP A 401 14.93 -9.75 52.96
C ASP A 401 13.77 -8.77 52.80
N ILE A 402 12.53 -9.27 52.73
CA ILE A 402 11.31 -8.46 52.59
C ILE A 402 11.10 -7.59 53.85
N ASP A 403 11.38 -8.13 55.02
CA ASP A 403 11.18 -7.40 56.27
C ASP A 403 12.07 -6.16 56.34
N ARG A 404 13.27 -6.24 55.80
CA ARG A 404 14.17 -5.10 55.67
C ARG A 404 13.63 -4.04 54.69
N ALA A 405 13.03 -4.45 53.60
CA ALA A 405 12.41 -3.51 52.64
C ALA A 405 11.25 -2.75 53.29
N ILE A 406 10.38 -3.44 53.99
CA ILE A 406 9.25 -2.84 54.72
C ILE A 406 9.75 -1.92 55.80
N ARG A 407 10.79 -2.32 56.54
CA ARG A 407 11.40 -1.51 57.56
C ARG A 407 11.98 -0.20 57.02
N ILE A 408 12.73 -0.26 55.92
CA ILE A 408 13.30 0.92 55.25
C ILE A 408 12.19 1.90 54.86
N ILE A 409 11.12 1.42 54.25
CA ILE A 409 10.00 2.27 53.84
C ILE A 409 9.32 2.91 55.04
N ARG A 410 9.07 2.13 56.10
CA ARG A 410 8.36 2.59 57.28
C ARG A 410 9.18 3.55 58.13
N GLU A 411 10.50 3.38 58.24
CA GLU A 411 11.40 4.19 59.06
C GLU A 411 11.91 5.44 58.33
N THR A 412 11.66 5.56 57.03
CA THR A 412 12.00 6.75 56.24
C THR A 412 11.08 7.90 56.63
N GLU A 413 11.63 9.04 57.05
CA GLU A 413 10.85 10.18 57.50
C GLU A 413 10.23 10.97 56.35
N GLU A 414 10.95 11.20 55.29
CA GLU A 414 10.50 11.96 54.12
C GLU A 414 10.21 11.05 52.93
N GLU A 415 9.05 11.25 52.29
CA GLU A 415 8.62 10.47 51.14
C GLU A 415 9.68 10.45 50.00
N ALA A 416 10.31 11.60 49.76
CA ALA A 416 11.35 11.73 48.72
C ALA A 416 12.60 10.88 48.99
N GLU A 417 12.85 10.43 50.21
CA GLU A 417 14.01 9.62 50.57
C GLU A 417 13.75 8.11 50.49
N VAL A 418 12.50 7.67 50.27
CA VAL A 418 12.15 6.24 50.25
C VAL A 418 12.90 5.52 49.13
N ILE A 419 12.89 6.07 47.94
CA ILE A 419 13.56 5.47 46.76
C ILE A 419 15.09 5.44 46.96
N PRO A 420 15.77 6.54 47.31
CA PRO A 420 17.20 6.52 47.62
C PRO A 420 17.59 5.50 48.71
N ASN A 421 16.79 5.38 49.76
CA ASN A 421 17.08 4.45 50.87
C ASN A 421 16.92 2.98 50.44
N LEU A 422 15.95 2.66 49.61
CA LEU A 422 15.83 1.32 49.00
C LEU A 422 17.00 1.00 48.06
N MET A 423 17.45 1.98 47.29
CA MET A 423 18.60 1.80 46.39
C MET A 423 19.87 1.45 47.17
N ILE A 424 20.15 2.17 48.22
CA ILE A 424 21.32 1.95 49.09
C ILE A 424 21.17 0.63 49.85
N GLY A 425 20.01 0.36 50.42
CA GLY A 425 19.75 -0.82 51.23
C GLY A 425 19.90 -2.15 50.51
N PHE A 426 19.54 -2.20 49.24
CA PHE A 426 19.53 -3.43 48.42
C PHE A 426 20.53 -3.43 47.26
N GLY A 427 21.22 -2.33 47.02
CA GLY A 427 22.13 -2.21 45.87
C GLY A 427 21.40 -2.31 44.52
N ILE A 428 20.24 -1.71 44.44
CA ILE A 428 19.39 -1.62 43.25
C ILE A 428 19.38 -0.19 42.71
N ASP A 429 19.01 -0.03 41.42
CA ASP A 429 18.87 1.29 40.84
C ASP A 429 17.50 1.94 41.11
N GLN A 430 17.36 3.19 40.66
CA GLN A 430 16.13 3.97 40.87
C GLN A 430 14.90 3.29 40.25
N VAL A 431 15.03 2.77 39.02
CA VAL A 431 13.91 2.13 38.31
C VAL A 431 13.44 0.87 39.05
N GLN A 432 14.36 0.07 39.53
CA GLN A 432 14.06 -1.12 40.35
C GLN A 432 13.43 -0.75 41.68
N ALA A 433 13.95 0.29 42.36
CA ALA A 433 13.40 0.75 43.61
C ALA A 433 11.99 1.31 43.48
N GLU A 434 11.72 2.09 42.47
CA GLU A 434 10.38 2.59 42.15
C GLU A 434 9.39 1.46 41.87
N TYR A 435 9.78 0.47 41.10
CA TYR A 435 8.95 -0.72 40.81
C TYR A 435 8.58 -1.46 42.12
N VAL A 436 9.54 -1.69 42.99
CA VAL A 436 9.31 -2.36 44.26
C VAL A 436 8.39 -1.54 45.16
N ALA A 437 8.61 -0.22 45.27
CA ALA A 437 7.80 0.68 46.08
C ALA A 437 6.34 0.78 45.63
N GLU A 438 6.07 0.61 44.34
CA GLU A 438 4.72 0.66 43.78
C GLU A 438 3.94 -0.68 43.85
N ILE A 439 4.54 -1.72 44.40
CA ILE A 439 3.85 -3.01 44.57
C ILE A 439 2.70 -2.85 45.58
N LYS A 440 1.51 -3.26 45.17
CA LYS A 440 0.34 -3.24 46.03
C LYS A 440 0.55 -4.18 47.26
N LEU A 441 0.21 -3.72 48.44
CA LEU A 441 0.38 -4.51 49.67
C LEU A 441 -0.18 -5.93 49.59
N ARG A 442 -1.33 -6.12 48.95
CA ARG A 442 -1.93 -7.44 48.75
C ARG A 442 -1.06 -8.41 47.93
N ASN A 443 -0.13 -7.87 47.13
CA ASN A 443 0.77 -8.64 46.26
C ASN A 443 2.12 -8.93 46.95
N ILE A 444 2.33 -8.44 48.16
CA ILE A 444 3.52 -8.78 48.97
C ILE A 444 3.28 -10.13 49.69
N ASN A 445 2.85 -11.12 48.94
CA ASN A 445 2.76 -12.47 49.47
C ASN A 445 3.79 -13.37 48.78
N LYS A 446 4.17 -14.43 49.45
CA LYS A 446 5.23 -15.35 48.98
C LYS A 446 4.91 -15.94 47.62
N GLU A 447 3.66 -16.31 47.38
CA GLU A 447 3.22 -16.92 46.14
C GLU A 447 3.39 -15.95 44.94
N TYR A 448 2.91 -14.73 45.07
CA TYR A 448 3.02 -13.72 44.03
C TYR A 448 4.47 -13.44 43.66
N ILE A 449 5.31 -13.23 44.67
CA ILE A 449 6.73 -12.90 44.47
C ILE A 449 7.49 -14.08 43.86
N LEU A 450 7.27 -15.30 44.35
CA LEU A 450 7.88 -16.51 43.77
C LEU A 450 7.48 -16.74 42.33
N LYS A 451 6.20 -16.48 41.99
CA LYS A 451 5.70 -16.57 40.64
C LYS A 451 6.35 -15.57 39.69
N ARG A 452 6.51 -14.32 40.17
CA ARG A 452 7.19 -13.27 39.37
C ARG A 452 8.68 -13.57 39.16
N VAL A 453 9.36 -14.07 40.19
CA VAL A 453 10.77 -14.45 40.07
C VAL A 453 10.99 -15.67 39.21
N ALA A 454 10.06 -16.64 39.20
CA ALA A 454 10.13 -17.79 38.33
C ALA A 454 10.07 -17.41 36.83
N GLU A 455 9.44 -16.29 36.48
CA GLU A 455 9.44 -15.75 35.12
C GLU A 455 10.83 -15.32 34.64
N THR A 456 11.78 -15.09 35.54
CA THR A 456 13.13 -14.61 35.21
C THR A 456 13.88 -15.56 34.31
N SER A 457 13.83 -16.86 34.57
CA SER A 457 14.52 -17.88 33.76
C SER A 457 13.96 -17.92 32.35
N ALA A 458 12.62 -17.92 32.21
CA ALA A 458 11.96 -17.87 30.92
C ALA A 458 12.31 -16.62 30.13
N LEU A 459 12.36 -15.45 30.79
CA LEU A 459 12.75 -14.19 30.17
C LEU A 459 14.21 -14.20 29.68
N GLN A 460 15.12 -14.80 30.46
CA GLN A 460 16.52 -14.94 30.05
C GLN A 460 16.65 -15.77 28.78
N ASP A 461 15.93 -16.89 28.68
CA ASP A 461 15.92 -17.75 27.51
C ASP A 461 15.33 -17.03 26.28
N GLU A 462 14.24 -16.29 26.46
CA GLU A 462 13.62 -15.47 25.40
C GLU A 462 14.56 -14.36 24.93
N ILE A 463 15.27 -13.70 25.85
CA ILE A 463 16.25 -12.65 25.51
C ILE A 463 17.40 -13.22 24.71
N GLU A 464 17.96 -14.37 25.13
CA GLU A 464 19.03 -15.05 24.38
C GLU A 464 18.57 -15.45 22.97
N ASP A 465 17.35 -15.95 22.82
CA ASP A 465 16.78 -16.30 21.51
C ASP A 465 16.62 -15.07 20.62
N LEU A 466 16.14 -13.95 21.14
CA LEU A 466 16.01 -12.70 20.39
C LEU A 466 17.36 -12.10 20.01
N GLU A 467 18.35 -12.14 20.88
CA GLU A 467 19.73 -11.72 20.59
C GLU A 467 20.36 -12.59 19.50
N ASP A 468 20.17 -13.90 19.55
CA ASP A 468 20.61 -14.83 18.50
C ASP A 468 19.91 -14.54 17.16
N THR A 469 18.63 -14.23 17.19
CA THR A 469 17.86 -13.84 16.00
C THR A 469 18.45 -12.60 15.33
N LEU A 470 18.79 -11.57 16.11
CA LEU A 470 19.41 -10.35 15.59
C LEU A 470 20.82 -10.57 15.06
N ALA A 471 21.56 -11.50 15.64
CA ALA A 471 22.94 -11.82 15.23
C ALA A 471 23.02 -12.65 13.95
N LYS A 472 21.94 -13.37 13.59
CA LYS A 472 21.92 -14.31 12.46
C LYS A 472 20.98 -13.84 11.35
N PRO A 473 21.51 -13.33 10.22
CA PRO A 473 20.70 -12.91 9.07
C PRO A 473 19.76 -14.01 8.53
N GLY A 474 20.18 -15.28 8.61
CA GLY A 474 19.36 -16.42 8.20
C GLY A 474 18.09 -16.61 9.03
N ARG A 475 18.11 -16.25 10.30
CA ARG A 475 16.94 -16.31 11.16
C ARG A 475 15.93 -15.21 10.84
N ILE A 476 16.41 -14.00 10.53
CA ILE A 476 15.54 -12.89 10.07
C ILE A 476 14.89 -13.26 8.74
N ARG A 477 15.66 -13.83 7.81
CA ARG A 477 15.14 -14.31 6.52
C ARG A 477 14.06 -15.37 6.70
N LYS A 478 14.23 -16.29 7.62
CA LYS A 478 13.25 -17.34 7.94
C LYS A 478 11.95 -16.75 8.49
N ILE A 479 12.03 -15.72 9.32
CA ILE A 479 10.85 -14.99 9.82
C ILE A 479 10.07 -14.39 8.65
N ILE A 480 10.75 -13.72 7.73
CA ILE A 480 10.11 -13.12 6.55
C ILE A 480 9.45 -14.19 5.68
N ILE A 481 10.12 -15.30 5.43
CA ILE A 481 9.59 -16.44 4.67
C ILE A 481 8.32 -16.99 5.34
N ASN A 482 8.35 -17.22 6.65
CA ASN A 482 7.20 -17.73 7.39
C ASN A 482 6.02 -16.76 7.35
N GLU A 483 6.27 -15.46 7.44
CA GLU A 483 5.24 -14.43 7.31
C GLU A 483 4.62 -14.43 5.90
N LEU A 484 5.44 -14.58 4.85
CA LEU A 484 4.95 -14.68 3.46
C LEU A 484 4.11 -15.94 3.23
N GLU A 485 4.51 -17.07 3.79
CA GLU A 485 3.74 -18.32 3.74
C GLU A 485 2.38 -18.18 4.43
N ASP A 486 2.35 -17.49 5.57
CA ASP A 486 1.12 -17.21 6.32
C ASP A 486 0.18 -16.28 5.56
N VAL A 487 0.70 -15.22 4.96
CA VAL A 487 -0.08 -14.30 4.10
C VAL A 487 -0.69 -15.05 2.92
N LYS A 488 0.10 -15.87 2.24
CA LYS A 488 -0.39 -16.71 1.15
C LYS A 488 -1.53 -17.62 1.59
N LYS A 489 -1.35 -18.31 2.72
CA LYS A 489 -2.37 -19.23 3.25
C LYS A 489 -3.67 -18.53 3.60
N LYS A 490 -3.60 -17.33 4.18
CA LYS A 490 -4.79 -16.59 4.64
C LYS A 490 -5.53 -15.85 3.54
N TYR A 491 -4.82 -15.28 2.56
CA TYR A 491 -5.39 -14.28 1.65
C TYR A 491 -5.26 -14.61 0.18
N ALA A 492 -4.44 -15.57 -0.23
CA ALA A 492 -4.28 -15.91 -1.65
C ALA A 492 -5.59 -16.41 -2.24
N VAL A 493 -5.89 -15.93 -3.44
CA VAL A 493 -7.04 -16.33 -4.24
C VAL A 493 -6.58 -16.80 -5.61
N PRO A 494 -7.38 -17.63 -6.32
CA PRO A 494 -7.05 -18.03 -7.68
C PRO A 494 -6.92 -16.84 -8.63
N ARG A 495 -6.11 -16.99 -9.67
CA ARG A 495 -6.02 -16.00 -10.74
C ARG A 495 -7.37 -15.67 -11.34
N ARG A 496 -7.62 -14.40 -11.60
CA ARG A 496 -8.80 -13.91 -12.31
C ARG A 496 -8.55 -13.74 -13.80
N THR A 497 -7.34 -13.32 -14.18
CA THR A 497 -6.95 -13.12 -15.58
C THR A 497 -6.35 -14.40 -16.13
N GLU A 498 -6.98 -14.96 -17.19
CA GLU A 498 -6.51 -16.14 -17.87
C GLU A 498 -5.23 -15.80 -18.67
N ILE A 499 -4.25 -16.68 -18.62
CA ILE A 499 -3.02 -16.54 -19.39
C ILE A 499 -3.18 -17.30 -20.71
N VAL A 500 -2.99 -16.61 -21.82
CA VAL A 500 -2.96 -17.20 -23.16
C VAL A 500 -1.55 -16.97 -23.72
N TYR A 501 -0.85 -18.05 -24.01
CA TYR A 501 0.49 -17.95 -24.59
C TYR A 501 0.42 -17.69 -26.08
N SER A 502 1.24 -16.77 -26.58
CA SER A 502 1.22 -16.35 -27.99
C SER A 502 1.44 -17.49 -28.98
N HIS A 503 2.22 -18.50 -28.59
CA HIS A 503 2.49 -19.70 -29.43
C HIS A 503 1.30 -20.68 -29.49
N GLU A 504 0.32 -20.54 -28.60
CA GLU A 504 -0.90 -21.36 -28.60
C GLU A 504 -2.05 -20.73 -29.38
N MET A 505 -1.85 -19.50 -29.83
CA MET A 505 -2.88 -18.78 -30.59
C MET A 505 -2.92 -19.28 -32.06
N PRO A 506 -4.11 -19.46 -32.62
CA PRO A 506 -4.22 -19.72 -34.05
C PRO A 506 -3.64 -18.56 -34.85
N GLU A 507 -2.94 -18.88 -35.94
CA GLU A 507 -2.48 -17.84 -36.88
C GLU A 507 -3.68 -17.02 -37.35
N GLU A 508 -3.62 -15.72 -37.21
CA GLU A 508 -4.66 -14.82 -37.68
C GLU A 508 -4.69 -14.87 -39.21
N PRO A 509 -5.87 -15.06 -39.83
CA PRO A 509 -6.00 -15.08 -41.28
C PRO A 509 -5.77 -13.72 -41.94
#